data_2fad04757ae4558d4de990f349958fb0
#
_entry.id   2fad04757ae4558d4de990f349958fb0
#
_cell.length_a   1.000
_cell.length_b   1.000
_cell.length_c   1.000
_cell.angle_alpha   90.00
_cell.angle_beta   90.00
_cell.angle_gamma   90.00
#
_symmetry.space_group_name_H-M   'P 1'
#
loop_
_entity.id
_entity.type
_entity.pdbx_description
1 polymer ?
#
loop_
_entity_poly.entity_id
_entity_poly.type
_entity_poly.pdbx_seq_one_letter_code
_entity_poly.pdbx_strand_id
1 'polypeptide(L)'
;YWFFYCLLMASMLFLTASANAVLFLMAWEIMSVAAFFLIIHRDEIASARNAAWRFLVASHVGTAGLFIMFAIISAHCGSFEFACFTRTPVSAETASLVFFLALFGFGVKVGLLPLHVWMPDSYAFADAHVSAVLSGAMSKMGFYGLIRVLMFLPVHSASWGWALAFGGLLTGVFALITALAQHDLKKVIAYSSMENAGIIMMGLGCAILAGIWKVPALAFAALT
;
A
#
# COMPACT_ATOMS: atom_id res chain seq x y z
N TYR A 1 25.07 -2.44 -4.64
CA TYR A 1 23.94 -1.80 -5.27
C TYR A 1 23.02 -2.82 -5.96
N TRP A 2 23.48 -3.55 -6.98
CA TRP A 2 22.70 -4.52 -7.75
C TRP A 2 22.11 -5.66 -6.90
N PHE A 3 22.80 -6.07 -5.84
CA PHE A 3 22.27 -7.03 -4.88
C PHE A 3 20.92 -6.57 -4.29
N PHE A 4 20.83 -5.34 -3.78
CA PHE A 4 19.58 -4.80 -3.23
C PHE A 4 18.51 -4.59 -4.30
N TYR A 5 18.90 -4.26 -5.52
CA TYR A 5 17.96 -4.15 -6.64
C TYR A 5 17.32 -5.50 -6.99
N CYS A 6 18.13 -6.54 -7.12
CA CYS A 6 17.62 -7.91 -7.35
C CYS A 6 16.80 -8.42 -6.13
N LEU A 7 17.23 -8.09 -4.92
CA LEU A 7 16.51 -8.47 -3.70
C LEU A 7 15.13 -7.79 -3.63
N LEU A 8 15.04 -6.51 -4.03
CA LEU A 8 13.78 -5.78 -4.15
C LEU A 8 12.83 -6.47 -5.14
N MET A 9 13.32 -6.81 -6.33
CA MET A 9 12.51 -7.50 -7.35
C MET A 9 12.06 -8.89 -6.87
N ALA A 10 12.99 -9.68 -6.33
CA ALA A 10 12.70 -11.02 -5.81
C ALA A 10 11.68 -10.99 -4.66
N SER A 11 11.80 -10.02 -3.74
CA SER A 11 10.86 -9.88 -2.62
C SER A 11 9.44 -9.54 -3.08
N MET A 12 9.27 -8.71 -4.11
CA MET A 12 7.96 -8.42 -4.69
C MET A 12 7.32 -9.66 -5.34
N LEU A 13 8.11 -10.45 -6.08
CA LEU A 13 7.64 -11.71 -6.65
C LEU A 13 7.27 -12.73 -5.56
N PHE A 14 8.12 -12.87 -4.54
CA PHE A 14 7.87 -13.77 -3.42
C PHE A 14 6.62 -13.35 -2.63
N LEU A 15 6.41 -12.04 -2.45
CA LEU A 15 5.22 -11.49 -1.79
C LEU A 15 3.93 -11.88 -2.53
N THR A 16 3.90 -11.76 -3.86
CA THR A 16 2.72 -12.12 -4.66
C THR A 16 2.44 -13.63 -4.67
N ALA A 17 3.47 -14.46 -4.57
CA ALA A 17 3.38 -15.90 -4.49
C ALA A 17 3.04 -16.43 -3.09
N SER A 18 3.13 -15.58 -2.04
CA SER A 18 2.91 -16.01 -0.66
C SER A 18 1.46 -16.38 -0.39
N ALA A 19 1.26 -17.55 0.22
CA ALA A 19 -0.05 -18.04 0.70
C ALA A 19 -0.16 -18.05 2.23
N ASN A 20 0.85 -17.54 2.93
CA ASN A 20 0.98 -17.52 4.37
C ASN A 20 1.30 -16.10 4.87
N ALA A 21 0.67 -15.66 5.96
CA ALA A 21 0.82 -14.31 6.50
C ALA A 21 2.26 -14.00 6.96
N VAL A 22 2.95 -14.98 7.54
CA VAL A 22 4.34 -14.80 8.01
C VAL A 22 5.27 -14.61 6.81
N LEU A 23 5.15 -15.46 5.79
CA LEU A 23 5.96 -15.34 4.57
C LEU A 23 5.67 -14.03 3.82
N PHE A 24 4.40 -13.61 3.80
CA PHE A 24 3.99 -12.32 3.24
C PHE A 24 4.68 -11.16 3.97
N LEU A 25 4.63 -11.13 5.31
CA LEU A 25 5.26 -10.08 6.10
C LEU A 25 6.80 -10.09 5.99
N MET A 26 7.41 -11.27 5.92
CA MET A 26 8.86 -11.37 5.67
C MET A 26 9.25 -10.77 4.32
N ALA A 27 8.53 -11.13 3.25
CA ALA A 27 8.75 -10.55 1.92
C ALA A 27 8.52 -9.03 1.90
N TRP A 28 7.50 -8.55 2.63
CA TRP A 28 7.17 -7.14 2.78
C TRP A 28 8.29 -6.34 3.45
N GLU A 29 8.88 -6.89 4.52
CA GLU A 29 10.00 -6.26 5.22
C GLU A 29 11.28 -6.29 4.36
N ILE A 30 11.60 -7.42 3.73
CA ILE A 30 12.75 -7.53 2.83
C ILE A 30 12.63 -6.49 1.70
N MET A 31 11.45 -6.33 1.13
CA MET A 31 11.15 -5.31 0.11
C MET A 31 11.43 -3.90 0.64
N SER A 32 11.01 -3.59 1.86
CA SER A 32 11.20 -2.27 2.48
C SER A 32 12.67 -1.98 2.78
N VAL A 33 13.38 -2.95 3.35
CA VAL A 33 14.82 -2.83 3.65
C VAL A 33 15.66 -2.73 2.37
N ALA A 34 15.35 -3.53 1.36
CA ALA A 34 16.04 -3.44 0.07
C ALA A 34 15.86 -2.06 -0.60
N ALA A 35 14.64 -1.52 -0.57
CA ALA A 35 14.36 -0.18 -1.08
C ALA A 35 15.09 0.91 -0.29
N PHE A 36 15.16 0.80 1.05
CA PHE A 36 15.91 1.73 1.89
C PHE A 36 17.38 1.82 1.45
N PHE A 37 18.07 0.67 1.27
CA PHE A 37 19.47 0.67 0.83
C PHE A 37 19.67 1.23 -0.60
N LEU A 38 18.66 1.14 -1.43
CA LEU A 38 18.71 1.76 -2.76
C LEU A 38 18.47 3.26 -2.72
N ILE A 39 17.62 3.76 -1.83
CA ILE A 39 17.36 5.21 -1.66
C ILE A 39 18.57 5.89 -0.99
N ILE A 40 19.20 5.26 0.01
CA ILE A 40 20.33 5.81 0.75
C ILE A 40 21.67 5.71 -0.02
N HIS A 41 21.68 5.16 -1.23
CA HIS A 41 22.91 4.89 -1.98
C HIS A 41 23.84 6.10 -2.11
N ARG A 42 23.32 7.32 -2.10
CA ARG A 42 24.07 8.58 -2.07
C ARG A 42 24.11 9.14 -0.66
N ASP A 43 24.68 8.38 0.28
CA ASP A 43 24.69 8.69 1.70
C ASP A 43 25.51 9.93 2.08
N GLU A 44 26.41 10.39 1.19
CA GLU A 44 27.14 11.67 1.36
C GLU A 44 26.16 12.86 1.39
N ILE A 45 24.99 12.76 0.75
CA ILE A 45 23.99 13.82 0.68
C ILE A 45 23.04 13.71 1.88
N ALA A 46 23.08 14.68 2.80
CA ALA A 46 22.26 14.66 4.01
C ALA A 46 20.75 14.55 3.74
N SER A 47 20.26 15.21 2.69
CA SER A 47 18.85 15.12 2.29
C SER A 47 18.47 13.73 1.77
N ALA A 48 19.36 13.02 1.09
CA ALA A 48 19.14 11.64 0.66
C ALA A 48 19.04 10.68 1.86
N ARG A 49 19.94 10.85 2.85
CA ARG A 49 19.86 10.09 4.12
C ARG A 49 18.53 10.33 4.83
N ASN A 50 18.11 11.60 4.93
CA ASN A 50 16.85 11.96 5.59
C ASN A 50 15.63 11.39 4.84
N ALA A 51 15.66 11.37 3.51
CA ALA A 51 14.60 10.76 2.69
C ALA A 51 14.52 9.25 2.93
N ALA A 52 15.67 8.54 2.92
CA ALA A 52 15.75 7.12 3.19
C ALA A 52 15.23 6.77 4.59
N TRP A 53 15.64 7.51 5.62
CA TRP A 53 15.15 7.30 6.98
C TRP A 53 13.64 7.56 7.13
N ARG A 54 13.11 8.62 6.50
CA ARG A 54 11.65 8.85 6.49
C ARG A 54 10.91 7.70 5.83
N PHE A 55 11.42 7.18 4.73
CA PHE A 55 10.87 6.01 4.06
C PHE A 55 10.86 4.79 4.97
N LEU A 56 12.01 4.48 5.62
CA LEU A 56 12.13 3.32 6.48
C LEU A 56 11.20 3.39 7.68
N VAL A 57 11.19 4.52 8.39
CA VAL A 57 10.32 4.74 9.56
C VAL A 57 8.84 4.64 9.16
N ALA A 58 8.42 5.31 8.08
CA ALA A 58 7.05 5.23 7.60
C ALA A 58 6.67 3.78 7.23
N SER A 59 7.56 3.07 6.51
CA SER A 59 7.33 1.66 6.16
C SER A 59 7.14 0.78 7.38
N HIS A 60 8.01 0.89 8.41
CA HIS A 60 7.89 0.09 9.63
C HIS A 60 6.65 0.43 10.45
N VAL A 61 6.26 1.70 10.52
CA VAL A 61 5.00 2.11 11.17
C VAL A 61 3.80 1.48 10.45
N GLY A 62 3.80 1.49 9.12
CA GLY A 62 2.77 0.79 8.34
C GLY A 62 2.77 -0.72 8.58
N THR A 63 3.96 -1.34 8.58
CA THR A 63 4.10 -2.79 8.82
C THR A 63 3.65 -3.19 10.21
N ALA A 64 3.85 -2.36 11.25
CA ALA A 64 3.32 -2.64 12.59
C ALA A 64 1.78 -2.81 12.57
N GLY A 65 1.08 -1.98 11.80
CA GLY A 65 -0.36 -2.17 11.58
C GLY A 65 -0.70 -3.50 10.90
N LEU A 66 0.11 -3.92 9.91
CA LEU A 66 -0.08 -5.22 9.25
C LEU A 66 0.20 -6.40 10.16
N PHE A 67 1.21 -6.31 11.04
CA PHE A 67 1.47 -7.33 12.05
C PHE A 67 0.27 -7.51 12.98
N ILE A 68 -0.28 -6.42 13.51
CA ILE A 68 -1.47 -6.45 14.38
C ILE A 68 -2.66 -7.05 13.60
N MET A 69 -2.88 -6.62 12.37
CA MET A 69 -3.95 -7.13 11.51
C MET A 69 -3.86 -8.65 11.31
N PHE A 70 -2.70 -9.16 10.90
CA PHE A 70 -2.51 -10.59 10.70
C PHE A 70 -2.55 -11.38 12.01
N ALA A 71 -2.07 -10.82 13.13
CA ALA A 71 -2.19 -11.45 14.44
C ALA A 71 -3.65 -11.64 14.85
N ILE A 72 -4.50 -10.62 14.65
CA ILE A 72 -5.92 -10.71 14.97
C ILE A 72 -6.61 -11.80 14.14
N ILE A 73 -6.43 -11.79 12.81
CA ILE A 73 -7.10 -12.76 11.96
C ILE A 73 -6.59 -14.18 12.16
N SER A 74 -5.27 -14.33 12.39
CA SER A 74 -4.65 -15.63 12.70
C SER A 74 -5.11 -16.20 14.04
N ALA A 75 -5.33 -15.36 15.05
CA ALA A 75 -5.86 -15.79 16.35
C ALA A 75 -7.28 -16.34 16.23
N HIS A 76 -8.12 -15.77 15.36
CA HIS A 76 -9.47 -16.27 15.10
C HIS A 76 -9.46 -17.58 14.29
N CYS A 77 -8.53 -17.71 13.36
CA CYS A 77 -8.42 -18.85 12.47
C CYS A 77 -7.65 -20.03 13.11
N GLY A 78 -6.70 -19.75 14.02
CA GLY A 78 -5.76 -20.75 14.56
C GLY A 78 -4.62 -21.12 13.60
N SER A 79 -4.45 -20.39 12.48
CA SER A 79 -3.42 -20.63 11.47
C SER A 79 -3.00 -19.32 10.81
N PHE A 80 -1.79 -19.31 10.21
CA PHE A 80 -1.29 -18.20 9.40
C PHE A 80 -1.56 -18.37 7.90
N GLU A 81 -2.23 -19.45 7.50
CA GLU A 81 -2.53 -19.75 6.10
C GLU A 81 -3.71 -18.91 5.57
N PHE A 82 -3.53 -18.27 4.42
CA PHE A 82 -4.58 -17.45 3.80
C PHE A 82 -5.84 -18.24 3.47
N ALA A 83 -5.71 -19.55 3.17
CA ALA A 83 -6.84 -20.44 2.96
C ALA A 83 -7.73 -20.59 4.22
N CYS A 84 -7.16 -20.45 5.42
CA CYS A 84 -7.93 -20.44 6.66
C CYS A 84 -8.71 -19.14 6.81
N PHE A 85 -8.10 -17.99 6.48
CA PHE A 85 -8.75 -16.67 6.61
C PHE A 85 -10.04 -16.55 5.79
N THR A 86 -10.07 -17.17 4.60
CA THR A 86 -11.27 -17.17 3.74
C THR A 86 -12.39 -18.08 4.24
N ARG A 87 -12.09 -19.06 5.09
CA ARG A 87 -13.06 -20.04 5.58
C ARG A 87 -13.60 -19.76 6.96
N THR A 88 -12.88 -18.92 7.73
CA THR A 88 -13.25 -18.63 9.13
C THR A 88 -14.08 -17.35 9.19
N PRO A 89 -15.35 -17.42 9.60
CA PRO A 89 -16.15 -16.23 9.75
C PRO A 89 -15.63 -15.39 10.92
N VAL A 90 -15.51 -14.09 10.71
CA VAL A 90 -15.17 -13.10 11.74
C VAL A 90 -16.37 -12.19 12.00
N SER A 91 -16.50 -11.65 13.21
CA SER A 91 -17.55 -10.68 13.52
C SER A 91 -17.39 -9.40 12.67
N ALA A 92 -18.48 -8.68 12.46
CA ALA A 92 -18.45 -7.42 11.68
C ALA A 92 -17.50 -6.37 12.30
N GLU A 93 -17.37 -6.36 13.61
CA GLU A 93 -16.47 -5.47 14.35
C GLU A 93 -15.02 -5.85 14.10
N THR A 94 -14.68 -7.13 14.23
CA THR A 94 -13.33 -7.65 13.93
C THR A 94 -12.97 -7.43 12.48
N ALA A 95 -13.88 -7.68 11.54
CA ALA A 95 -13.68 -7.43 10.12
C ALA A 95 -13.39 -5.95 9.84
N SER A 96 -14.09 -5.04 10.49
CA SER A 96 -13.87 -3.60 10.35
C SER A 96 -12.52 -3.17 10.93
N LEU A 97 -12.13 -3.71 12.08
CA LEU A 97 -10.81 -3.46 12.67
C LEU A 97 -9.69 -3.93 11.74
N VAL A 98 -9.79 -5.16 11.24
CA VAL A 98 -8.83 -5.74 10.27
C VAL A 98 -8.75 -4.90 9.00
N PHE A 99 -9.90 -4.45 8.47
CA PHE A 99 -9.94 -3.57 7.30
C PHE A 99 -9.21 -2.24 7.53
N PHE A 100 -9.48 -1.54 8.64
CA PHE A 100 -8.84 -0.25 8.90
C PHE A 100 -7.34 -0.38 9.21
N LEU A 101 -6.91 -1.47 9.85
CA LEU A 101 -5.49 -1.78 10.01
C LEU A 101 -4.81 -2.10 8.68
N ALA A 102 -5.48 -2.83 7.78
CA ALA A 102 -5.02 -3.06 6.41
C ALA A 102 -4.91 -1.75 5.63
N LEU A 103 -5.96 -0.92 5.68
CA LEU A 103 -5.97 0.39 5.02
C LEU A 103 -4.84 1.28 5.51
N PHE A 104 -4.57 1.29 6.81
CA PHE A 104 -3.45 2.03 7.39
C PHE A 104 -2.11 1.47 6.89
N GLY A 105 -1.85 0.18 7.07
CA GLY A 105 -0.55 -0.42 6.76
C GLY A 105 -0.22 -0.41 5.27
N PHE A 106 -1.16 -0.81 4.43
CA PHE A 106 -1.00 -0.75 2.98
C PHE A 106 -1.08 0.68 2.45
N GLY A 107 -1.89 1.55 3.06
CA GLY A 107 -2.02 2.96 2.72
C GLY A 107 -0.72 3.74 2.87
N VAL A 108 0.08 3.44 3.90
CA VAL A 108 1.45 4.01 4.01
C VAL A 108 2.29 3.66 2.78
N LYS A 109 2.24 2.42 2.31
CA LYS A 109 3.04 1.98 1.16
C LYS A 109 2.55 2.56 -0.16
N VAL A 110 1.26 2.71 -0.31
CA VAL A 110 0.61 3.34 -1.48
C VAL A 110 0.85 4.85 -1.51
N GLY A 111 1.07 5.46 -0.35
CA GLY A 111 1.23 6.91 -0.20
C GLY A 111 -0.10 7.65 -0.07
N LEU A 112 -1.09 7.06 0.62
CA LEU A 112 -2.36 7.75 0.91
C LEU A 112 -2.15 8.96 1.82
N LEU A 113 -2.93 10.00 1.62
CA LEU A 113 -2.96 11.15 2.51
C LEU A 113 -3.53 10.75 3.89
N PRO A 114 -2.90 11.13 5.01
CA PRO A 114 -1.67 11.90 5.20
C PRO A 114 -0.37 11.07 5.23
N LEU A 115 -0.40 9.79 4.93
CA LEU A 115 0.69 8.81 5.09
C LEU A 115 1.78 8.88 4.00
N HIS A 116 1.68 9.84 3.08
CA HIS A 116 2.50 9.99 1.86
C HIS A 116 3.87 10.66 2.06
N VAL A 117 4.16 11.17 3.26
CA VAL A 117 5.29 12.10 3.54
C VAL A 117 6.67 11.57 3.11
N TRP A 118 6.82 10.25 2.99
CA TRP A 118 8.06 9.61 2.57
C TRP A 118 8.28 9.62 1.04
N MET A 119 7.19 9.67 0.25
CA MET A 119 7.22 9.33 -1.17
C MET A 119 7.93 10.39 -2.05
N PRO A 120 7.65 11.70 -1.95
CA PRO A 120 8.23 12.69 -2.85
C PRO A 120 9.75 12.78 -2.76
N ASP A 121 10.27 12.76 -1.53
CA ASP A 121 11.73 12.86 -1.31
C ASP A 121 12.43 11.53 -1.67
N SER A 122 11.83 10.37 -1.34
CA SER A 122 12.40 9.07 -1.70
C SER A 122 12.57 8.93 -3.21
N TYR A 123 11.60 9.39 -4.00
CA TYR A 123 11.68 9.35 -5.46
C TYR A 123 12.68 10.36 -6.02
N ALA A 124 12.76 11.54 -5.40
CA ALA A 124 13.70 12.58 -5.84
C ALA A 124 15.17 12.16 -5.67
N PHE A 125 15.50 11.52 -4.54
CA PHE A 125 16.88 11.15 -4.21
C PHE A 125 17.29 9.77 -4.71
N ALA A 126 16.37 8.83 -4.92
CA ALA A 126 16.68 7.55 -5.53
C ALA A 126 17.16 7.71 -7.00
N ASP A 127 17.97 6.78 -7.47
CA ASP A 127 18.35 6.73 -8.89
C ASP A 127 17.11 6.50 -9.77
N ALA A 128 17.15 6.98 -11.03
CA ALA A 128 15.98 6.99 -11.91
C ALA A 128 15.31 5.62 -12.10
N HIS A 129 16.11 4.57 -12.28
CA HIS A 129 15.60 3.20 -12.42
C HIS A 129 15.01 2.65 -11.10
N VAL A 130 15.56 3.05 -9.95
CA VAL A 130 14.96 2.72 -8.64
C VAL A 130 13.63 3.46 -8.48
N SER A 131 13.59 4.78 -8.75
CA SER A 131 12.35 5.57 -8.69
C SER A 131 11.26 4.97 -9.59
N ALA A 132 11.62 4.47 -10.76
CA ALA A 132 10.70 3.78 -11.67
C ALA A 132 10.11 2.51 -11.03
N VAL A 133 10.92 1.69 -10.35
CA VAL A 133 10.45 0.48 -9.65
C VAL A 133 9.61 0.85 -8.42
N LEU A 134 10.02 1.86 -7.64
CA LEU A 134 9.26 2.35 -6.49
C LEU A 134 7.86 2.81 -6.90
N SER A 135 7.77 3.57 -8.00
CA SER A 135 6.50 4.07 -8.54
C SER A 135 5.70 2.96 -9.25
N GLY A 136 6.32 2.22 -10.16
CA GLY A 136 5.63 1.28 -11.06
C GLY A 136 5.21 -0.02 -10.39
N ALA A 137 6.01 -0.55 -9.45
CA ALA A 137 5.77 -1.86 -8.85
C ALA A 137 5.60 -1.80 -7.33
N MET A 138 6.57 -1.28 -6.58
CA MET A 138 6.59 -1.38 -5.12
C MET A 138 5.36 -0.73 -4.46
N SER A 139 4.95 0.46 -4.87
CA SER A 139 3.75 1.12 -4.32
C SER A 139 2.48 0.31 -4.64
N LYS A 140 2.43 -0.40 -5.79
CA LYS A 140 1.30 -1.23 -6.19
C LYS A 140 1.17 -2.51 -5.35
N MET A 141 2.24 -2.96 -4.69
CA MET A 141 2.15 -4.04 -3.71
C MET A 141 1.22 -3.70 -2.54
N GLY A 142 1.08 -2.41 -2.21
CA GLY A 142 0.08 -1.98 -1.22
C GLY A 142 -1.36 -2.23 -1.67
N PHE A 143 -1.69 -1.97 -2.93
CA PHE A 143 -3.00 -2.33 -3.49
C PHE A 143 -3.21 -3.83 -3.54
N TYR A 144 -2.20 -4.59 -3.98
CA TYR A 144 -2.26 -6.05 -3.98
C TYR A 144 -2.59 -6.59 -2.58
N GLY A 145 -1.89 -6.10 -1.54
CA GLY A 145 -2.14 -6.52 -0.18
C GLY A 145 -3.55 -6.15 0.31
N LEU A 146 -4.00 -4.91 0.03
CA LEU A 146 -5.33 -4.46 0.41
C LEU A 146 -6.44 -5.29 -0.26
N ILE A 147 -6.33 -5.52 -1.58
CA ILE A 147 -7.29 -6.35 -2.32
C ILE A 147 -7.30 -7.77 -1.77
N ARG A 148 -6.12 -8.33 -1.47
CA ARG A 148 -5.99 -9.67 -0.88
C ARG A 148 -6.72 -9.77 0.46
N VAL A 149 -6.60 -8.75 1.33
CA VAL A 149 -7.33 -8.71 2.60
C VAL A 149 -8.83 -8.55 2.39
N LEU A 150 -9.27 -7.73 1.46
CA LEU A 150 -10.69 -7.60 1.11
C LEU A 150 -11.30 -8.94 0.64
N MET A 151 -10.51 -9.80 0.00
CA MET A 151 -10.95 -11.14 -0.40
C MET A 151 -11.09 -12.12 0.78
N PHE A 152 -10.41 -11.89 1.91
CA PHE A 152 -10.54 -12.72 3.12
C PHE A 152 -11.75 -12.31 3.95
N LEU A 153 -12.15 -11.05 3.87
CA LEU A 153 -13.22 -10.52 4.70
C LEU A 153 -14.57 -10.71 4.01
N PRO A 154 -15.56 -11.29 4.71
CA PRO A 154 -16.91 -11.29 4.20
C PRO A 154 -17.41 -9.86 4.13
N VAL A 155 -17.99 -9.38 3.09
CA VAL A 155 -18.38 -7.98 2.90
C VAL A 155 -19.53 -7.55 3.80
N HIS A 156 -20.01 -6.51 4.42
CA HIS A 156 -19.32 -5.60 4.84
C HIS A 156 -20.08 -4.29 5.04
N SER A 157 -19.39 -3.32 5.43
CA SER A 157 -19.95 -2.05 5.84
C SER A 157 -19.76 -1.00 4.71
N ALA A 158 -20.80 -0.20 4.47
CA ALA A 158 -20.68 0.95 3.56
C ALA A 158 -19.59 1.93 4.01
N SER A 159 -19.24 1.95 5.31
CA SER A 159 -18.14 2.77 5.82
C SER A 159 -16.79 2.46 5.16
N TRP A 160 -16.54 1.20 4.77
CA TRP A 160 -15.30 0.83 4.06
C TRP A 160 -15.24 1.43 2.66
N GLY A 161 -16.35 1.31 1.93
CA GLY A 161 -16.45 1.91 0.60
C GLY A 161 -16.29 3.42 0.64
N TRP A 162 -16.93 4.09 1.60
CA TRP A 162 -16.79 5.53 1.79
C TRP A 162 -15.37 5.93 2.23
N ALA A 163 -14.73 5.18 3.14
CA ALA A 163 -13.35 5.44 3.56
C ALA A 163 -12.36 5.37 2.39
N LEU A 164 -12.50 4.35 1.52
CA LEU A 164 -11.69 4.22 0.32
C LEU A 164 -11.99 5.31 -0.71
N ALA A 165 -13.27 5.59 -0.98
CA ALA A 165 -13.67 6.58 -1.97
C ALA A 165 -13.25 8.00 -1.58
N PHE A 166 -13.54 8.44 -0.35
CA PHE A 166 -13.14 9.77 0.12
C PHE A 166 -11.64 9.89 0.37
N GLY A 167 -11.00 8.86 0.95
CA GLY A 167 -9.55 8.84 1.14
C GLY A 167 -8.81 8.90 -0.19
N GLY A 168 -9.30 8.16 -1.19
CA GLY A 168 -8.79 8.20 -2.57
C GLY A 168 -8.99 9.57 -3.22
N LEU A 169 -10.19 10.14 -3.14
CA LEU A 169 -10.51 11.47 -3.68
C LEU A 169 -9.59 12.55 -3.07
N LEU A 170 -9.48 12.59 -1.75
CA LEU A 170 -8.64 13.57 -1.06
C LEU A 170 -7.17 13.41 -1.46
N THR A 171 -6.68 12.16 -1.55
CA THR A 171 -5.31 11.87 -1.98
C THR A 171 -5.07 12.32 -3.41
N GLY A 172 -5.97 12.00 -4.34
CA GLY A 172 -5.84 12.35 -5.76
C GLY A 172 -5.85 13.86 -5.97
N VAL A 173 -6.82 14.57 -5.39
CA VAL A 173 -6.93 16.04 -5.51
C VAL A 173 -5.72 16.73 -4.89
N PHE A 174 -5.31 16.33 -3.67
CA PHE A 174 -4.12 16.89 -3.03
C PHE A 174 -2.86 16.65 -3.87
N ALA A 175 -2.68 15.44 -4.36
CA ALA A 175 -1.52 15.08 -5.17
C ALA A 175 -1.46 15.88 -6.48
N LEU A 176 -2.60 16.04 -7.17
CA LEU A 176 -2.69 16.83 -8.41
C LEU A 176 -2.30 18.29 -8.17
N ILE A 177 -2.90 18.94 -7.16
CA ILE A 177 -2.60 20.35 -6.84
C ILE A 177 -1.12 20.50 -6.47
N THR A 178 -0.58 19.57 -5.69
CA THR A 178 0.81 19.64 -5.25
C THR A 178 1.77 19.36 -6.41
N ALA A 179 1.44 18.44 -7.32
CA ALA A 179 2.23 18.16 -8.52
C ALA A 179 2.40 19.41 -9.40
N LEU A 180 1.34 20.19 -9.58
CA LEU A 180 1.38 21.44 -10.36
C LEU A 180 2.30 22.51 -9.75
N ALA A 181 2.54 22.46 -8.44
CA ALA A 181 3.40 23.40 -7.73
C ALA A 181 4.88 22.93 -7.67
N GLN A 182 5.23 21.73 -8.16
CA GLN A 182 6.59 21.21 -8.10
C GLN A 182 7.42 21.67 -9.32
N HIS A 183 8.71 21.95 -9.06
CA HIS A 183 9.70 22.23 -10.09
C HIS A 183 10.66 21.06 -10.36
N ASP A 184 10.68 20.06 -9.48
CA ASP A 184 11.49 18.85 -9.62
C ASP A 184 10.67 17.76 -10.31
N LEU A 185 11.13 17.31 -11.49
CA LEU A 185 10.45 16.29 -12.30
C LEU A 185 10.21 14.99 -11.53
N LYS A 186 11.15 14.55 -10.69
CA LYS A 186 10.97 13.33 -9.90
C LYS A 186 9.91 13.50 -8.81
N LYS A 187 9.77 14.70 -8.24
CA LYS A 187 8.69 15.00 -7.30
C LYS A 187 7.34 15.08 -8.01
N VAL A 188 7.29 15.64 -9.22
CA VAL A 188 6.08 15.62 -10.06
C VAL A 188 5.64 14.17 -10.30
N ILE A 189 6.55 13.27 -10.68
CA ILE A 189 6.27 11.84 -10.89
C ILE A 189 5.78 11.16 -9.60
N ALA A 190 6.35 11.53 -8.45
CA ALA A 190 5.90 11.00 -7.16
C ALA A 190 4.46 11.39 -6.86
N TYR A 191 4.11 12.66 -7.01
CA TYR A 191 2.73 13.14 -6.83
C TYR A 191 1.76 12.60 -7.88
N SER A 192 2.18 12.43 -9.13
CA SER A 192 1.38 11.73 -10.14
C SER A 192 1.13 10.27 -9.79
N SER A 193 2.10 9.59 -9.17
CA SER A 193 1.91 8.23 -8.65
C SER A 193 0.89 8.19 -7.51
N MET A 194 0.86 9.22 -6.65
CA MET A 194 -0.15 9.38 -5.59
C MET A 194 -1.53 9.70 -6.15
N GLU A 195 -1.63 10.53 -7.20
CA GLU A 195 -2.87 10.82 -7.90
C GLU A 195 -3.50 9.54 -8.43
N ASN A 196 -2.72 8.76 -9.19
CA ASN A 196 -3.16 7.46 -9.69
C ASN A 196 -3.58 6.51 -8.56
N ALA A 197 -2.85 6.52 -7.45
CA ALA A 197 -3.21 5.75 -6.26
C ALA A 197 -4.57 6.19 -5.69
N GLY A 198 -4.83 7.49 -5.65
CA GLY A 198 -6.11 8.06 -5.24
C GLY A 198 -7.26 7.58 -6.14
N ILE A 199 -7.06 7.58 -7.45
CA ILE A 199 -8.05 7.09 -8.43
C ILE A 199 -8.36 5.61 -8.22
N ILE A 200 -7.33 4.76 -8.07
CA ILE A 200 -7.51 3.33 -7.83
C ILE A 200 -8.29 3.09 -6.52
N MET A 201 -7.95 3.81 -5.44
CA MET A 201 -8.66 3.70 -4.16
C MET A 201 -10.12 4.13 -4.27
N MET A 202 -10.38 5.20 -5.01
CA MET A 202 -11.74 5.68 -5.29
C MET A 202 -12.55 4.63 -6.06
N GLY A 203 -11.95 4.01 -7.08
CA GLY A 203 -12.56 2.92 -7.84
C GLY A 203 -12.90 1.71 -6.95
N LEU A 204 -11.96 1.28 -6.09
CA LEU A 204 -12.21 0.20 -5.13
C LEU A 204 -13.35 0.55 -4.15
N GLY A 205 -13.38 1.78 -3.65
CA GLY A 205 -14.46 2.25 -2.77
C GLY A 205 -15.81 2.23 -3.45
N CYS A 206 -15.90 2.75 -4.67
CA CYS A 206 -17.12 2.72 -5.47
C CYS A 206 -17.56 1.29 -5.80
N ALA A 207 -16.63 0.38 -6.09
CA ALA A 207 -16.94 -1.02 -6.35
C ALA A 207 -17.56 -1.71 -5.12
N ILE A 208 -17.05 -1.46 -3.91
CA ILE A 208 -17.63 -1.97 -2.66
C ILE A 208 -19.05 -1.41 -2.46
N LEU A 209 -19.25 -0.11 -2.61
CA LEU A 209 -20.58 0.52 -2.46
C LEU A 209 -21.57 -0.02 -3.48
N ALA A 210 -21.15 -0.18 -4.72
CA ALA A 210 -21.99 -0.75 -5.78
C ALA A 210 -22.38 -2.20 -5.50
N GLY A 211 -21.47 -3.00 -4.92
CA GLY A 211 -21.77 -4.36 -4.47
C GLY A 211 -22.84 -4.40 -3.36
N ILE A 212 -22.74 -3.48 -2.39
CA ILE A 212 -23.72 -3.34 -1.30
C ILE A 212 -25.09 -2.91 -1.84
N TRP A 213 -25.12 -1.93 -2.76
CA TRP A 213 -26.36 -1.42 -3.35
C TRP A 213 -26.91 -2.29 -4.47
N LYS A 214 -26.23 -3.41 -4.79
CA LYS A 214 -26.62 -4.34 -5.87
C LYS A 214 -26.77 -3.69 -7.24
N VAL A 215 -25.87 -2.76 -7.57
CA VAL A 215 -25.79 -2.06 -8.86
C VAL A 215 -24.57 -2.58 -9.64
N PRO A 216 -24.65 -3.75 -10.31
CA PRO A 216 -23.48 -4.40 -10.92
C PRO A 216 -22.84 -3.56 -12.04
N ALA A 217 -23.62 -2.79 -12.77
CA ALA A 217 -23.08 -1.89 -13.81
C ALA A 217 -22.13 -0.84 -13.22
N LEU A 218 -22.44 -0.29 -12.03
CA LEU A 218 -21.59 0.67 -11.34
C LEU A 218 -20.31 0.00 -10.79
N ALA A 219 -20.42 -1.24 -10.28
CA ALA A 219 -19.27 -2.00 -9.82
C ALA A 219 -18.27 -2.27 -10.95
N PHE A 220 -18.78 -2.66 -12.12
CA PHE A 220 -17.94 -2.87 -13.32
C PHE A 220 -17.27 -1.58 -13.78
N ALA A 221 -18.04 -0.49 -13.93
CA ALA A 221 -17.53 0.82 -14.35
C ALA A 221 -16.50 1.43 -13.36
N ALA A 222 -16.54 1.07 -12.09
CA ALA A 222 -15.59 1.55 -11.09
C ALA A 222 -14.25 0.81 -11.12
N LEU A 223 -14.16 -0.34 -11.78
CA LEU A 223 -12.96 -1.18 -11.87
C LEU A 223 -12.28 -1.12 -13.24
N THR A 224 -12.92 -0.54 -14.25
CA THR A 224 -12.38 -0.31 -15.60
C THR A 224 -11.78 1.08 -15.75
#